data_7767038f0ed981f6ece76e02b57edadd
#
_entry.id   7767038f0ed981f6ece76e02b57edadd
#
_cell.length_a   1.000
_cell.length_b   1.000
_cell.length_c   1.000
_cell.angle_alpha   90.00
_cell.angle_beta   90.00
_cell.angle_gamma   90.00
#
_symmetry.space_group_name_H-M   'P 1'
#
loop_
_entity.id
_entity.type
_entity.pdbx_description
1 polymer ?
#
loop_
_entity_poly.entity_id
_entity_poly.type
_entity_poly.pdbx_seq_one_letter_code
_entity_poly.pdbx_strand_id
1 'polypeptide(L)'
;MKKFLAVTLALTMVLSLTASAASFSLWDYLFGGSSSSSYTTSATTTKASTTTATTQKTTSSTSSKTTTSKTTTATNSYNKAITPAKTYKPSVSVPAYSGKAYVSVNGNKPFFKETEKTTVAFEYYGALDSLKRCTYTFACVGKETMPTTKRGSLSHKPTGWVQNQYDCVEGKSLYNRCHLIAWQLTGENNNKQNLLTGTRYMNVQGMIPFEDMVADYVKETGNHVMYRVTPIFSGNNLLANGVLIEGWSVEDNGDGICFNVYAYNVQPGINIDYKTGNNSLAATSSSSSSSSSSSSSSSSSSSSSTSAKKITVVVNKSGYKVHLTTCASAKSMATKNRIDFTGTVDQLLAKYPKATSAKCCHPY
;
A
#
# COMPACT_ATOMS: atom_id res chain seq x y z
N MET A 1 76.48 -15.24 -15.97
CA MET A 1 76.08 -16.63 -16.23
C MET A 1 74.58 -16.72 -15.98
N LYS A 2 73.82 -16.68 -16.98
CA LYS A 2 72.75 -17.51 -17.54
C LYS A 2 72.10 -18.45 -16.50
N LYS A 3 70.74 -18.28 -16.30
CA LYS A 3 69.76 -19.37 -16.19
C LYS A 3 68.38 -18.75 -16.05
N PHE A 4 67.66 -18.76 -17.10
CA PHE A 4 66.49 -19.53 -17.53
C PHE A 4 65.24 -19.40 -16.64
N LEU A 5 64.32 -18.70 -17.23
CA LEU A 5 62.90 -18.54 -16.95
C LEU A 5 62.16 -19.87 -17.27
N ALA A 6 61.37 -20.39 -16.38
CA ALA A 6 60.36 -21.39 -16.68
C ALA A 6 58.99 -20.81 -16.34
N VAL A 7 58.20 -20.56 -17.37
CA VAL A 7 56.81 -20.16 -17.31
C VAL A 7 55.98 -21.46 -17.25
N THR A 8 55.31 -21.73 -16.15
CA THR A 8 54.26 -22.75 -16.09
C THR A 8 52.89 -22.03 -16.09
N LEU A 9 52.25 -22.18 -17.24
CA LEU A 9 50.87 -21.72 -17.46
C LEU A 9 49.94 -22.74 -16.80
N ALA A 10 49.35 -22.40 -15.64
CA ALA A 10 48.28 -23.14 -15.03
C ALA A 10 46.96 -22.53 -15.48
N LEU A 11 46.27 -23.26 -16.37
CA LEU A 11 44.90 -22.96 -16.82
C LEU A 11 43.93 -23.41 -15.73
N THR A 12 43.50 -22.45 -14.87
CA THR A 12 42.38 -22.67 -13.97
C THR A 12 41.10 -22.20 -14.62
N MET A 13 40.28 -23.14 -15.09
CA MET A 13 38.87 -22.89 -15.39
C MET A 13 38.16 -22.45 -14.10
N VAL A 14 37.86 -21.17 -13.97
CA VAL A 14 36.93 -20.67 -12.96
C VAL A 14 35.53 -20.77 -13.55
N LEU A 15 34.77 -21.76 -13.07
CA LEU A 15 33.32 -21.82 -13.26
C LEU A 15 32.72 -20.62 -12.51
N SER A 16 32.35 -19.59 -13.21
CA SER A 16 31.57 -18.49 -12.64
C SER A 16 30.11 -18.92 -12.51
N LEU A 17 29.75 -19.41 -11.32
CA LEU A 17 28.35 -19.40 -10.89
C LEU A 17 27.95 -17.93 -10.66
N THR A 18 27.20 -17.34 -11.58
CA THR A 18 26.51 -16.09 -11.35
C THR A 18 25.30 -16.34 -10.48
N ALA A 19 25.50 -16.33 -9.17
CA ALA A 19 24.41 -16.11 -8.23
C ALA A 19 24.02 -14.64 -8.33
N SER A 20 22.90 -14.32 -8.97
CA SER A 20 22.31 -13.00 -8.90
C SER A 20 21.74 -12.80 -7.49
N ALA A 21 22.61 -12.37 -6.58
CA ALA A 21 22.17 -11.81 -5.30
C ALA A 21 21.49 -10.47 -5.61
N ALA A 22 20.17 -10.41 -5.47
CA ALA A 22 19.48 -9.14 -5.37
C ALA A 22 20.06 -8.43 -4.14
N SER A 23 20.90 -7.42 -4.37
CA SER A 23 21.45 -6.59 -3.31
C SER A 23 20.30 -5.73 -2.76
N PHE A 24 19.66 -6.22 -1.71
CA PHE A 24 18.84 -5.39 -0.85
C PHE A 24 19.77 -4.37 -0.19
N SER A 25 19.66 -3.11 -0.56
CA SER A 25 20.40 -2.06 0.09
C SER A 25 19.86 -1.92 1.52
N LEU A 26 20.73 -2.07 2.52
CA LEU A 26 20.45 -1.76 3.92
C LEU A 26 19.92 -0.31 4.09
N TRP A 27 20.21 0.55 3.11
CA TRP A 27 19.75 1.92 3.02
C TRP A 27 18.24 2.04 2.74
N ASP A 28 17.68 1.17 1.86
CA ASP A 28 16.24 1.14 1.57
C ASP A 28 15.43 0.62 2.77
N TYR A 29 16.00 -0.30 3.54
CA TYR A 29 15.42 -0.81 4.77
C TYR A 29 15.42 0.22 5.91
N LEU A 30 16.50 0.99 6.06
CA LEU A 30 16.65 1.96 7.15
C LEU A 30 15.96 3.30 6.92
N PHE A 31 15.67 3.65 5.67
CA PHE A 31 15.12 4.98 5.31
C PHE A 31 13.77 4.96 4.59
N GLY A 32 13.04 3.87 4.64
CA GLY A 32 11.65 3.79 4.19
C GLY A 32 11.48 3.67 2.68
N GLY A 33 12.35 2.93 2.02
CA GLY A 33 12.16 2.54 0.62
C GLY A 33 11.03 1.54 0.47
N SER A 34 10.03 1.85 -0.35
CA SER A 34 9.07 0.86 -0.84
C SER A 34 9.80 -0.10 -1.76
N SER A 35 9.76 -1.40 -1.47
CA SER A 35 10.39 -2.43 -2.30
C SER A 35 9.61 -2.59 -3.61
N SER A 36 10.12 -1.99 -4.69
CA SER A 36 9.68 -2.32 -6.05
C SER A 36 10.41 -3.57 -6.53
N SER A 37 9.68 -4.65 -6.72
CA SER A 37 10.16 -5.86 -7.38
C SER A 37 10.35 -5.57 -8.88
N SER A 38 11.61 -5.47 -9.33
CA SER A 38 11.93 -5.33 -10.76
C SER A 38 11.96 -6.72 -11.41
N TYR A 39 10.98 -6.99 -12.28
CA TYR A 39 11.06 -8.11 -13.21
C TYR A 39 11.82 -7.68 -14.48
N THR A 40 12.96 -8.28 -14.73
CA THR A 40 13.69 -8.14 -15.98
C THR A 40 13.09 -9.09 -17.02
N THR A 41 12.39 -8.54 -18.01
CA THR A 41 11.96 -9.29 -19.20
C THR A 41 13.12 -9.29 -20.19
N SER A 42 13.68 -10.47 -20.48
CA SER A 42 14.66 -10.65 -21.57
C SER A 42 13.94 -10.57 -22.91
N ALA A 43 14.22 -9.55 -23.69
CA ALA A 43 13.79 -9.43 -25.07
C ALA A 43 14.67 -10.29 -25.96
N THR A 44 14.08 -11.35 -26.55
CA THR A 44 14.69 -12.10 -27.63
C THR A 44 14.38 -11.44 -28.95
N THR A 45 15.43 -10.91 -29.58
CA THR A 45 15.33 -10.28 -30.91
C THR A 45 15.24 -11.37 -31.99
N THR A 46 14.10 -11.50 -32.64
CA THR A 46 13.99 -12.32 -33.86
C THR A 46 13.84 -11.40 -35.06
N LYS A 47 14.74 -11.57 -35.98
CA LYS A 47 14.90 -10.81 -37.23
C LYS A 47 13.74 -11.08 -38.18
N ALA A 48 13.09 -10.04 -38.68
CA ALA A 48 12.06 -10.10 -39.71
C ALA A 48 12.67 -10.47 -41.06
N SER A 49 12.02 -11.40 -41.75
CA SER A 49 12.22 -11.64 -43.18
C SER A 49 10.95 -11.28 -43.91
N THR A 50 11.11 -10.39 -44.86
CA THR A 50 10.06 -9.85 -45.75
C THR A 50 9.73 -10.86 -46.84
N THR A 51 8.45 -11.21 -47.06
CA THR A 51 7.99 -11.78 -48.33
C THR A 51 6.61 -11.26 -48.68
N THR A 52 6.53 -10.64 -49.83
CA THR A 52 5.36 -10.11 -50.53
C THR A 52 4.66 -11.22 -51.32
N ALA A 53 3.35 -11.32 -51.27
CA ALA A 53 2.48 -11.82 -52.38
C ALA A 53 0.99 -11.70 -51.99
N THR A 54 0.27 -10.85 -52.64
CA THR A 54 -0.68 -11.08 -53.73
C THR A 54 -2.06 -11.64 -53.33
N THR A 55 -3.02 -10.81 -53.62
CA THR A 55 -4.50 -10.88 -53.60
C THR A 55 -5.07 -12.14 -54.24
N GLN A 56 -6.05 -12.79 -53.61
CA GLN A 56 -7.19 -13.35 -54.34
C GLN A 56 -8.48 -13.31 -53.51
N LYS A 57 -9.53 -12.84 -54.19
CA LYS A 57 -10.91 -12.62 -53.79
C LYS A 57 -11.69 -13.89 -54.04
N THR A 58 -12.37 -14.42 -53.04
CA THR A 58 -13.49 -15.36 -53.31
C THR A 58 -14.63 -15.11 -52.32
N THR A 59 -15.79 -14.83 -52.86
CA THR A 59 -17.08 -14.65 -52.19
C THR A 59 -17.73 -16.01 -51.91
N SER A 60 -18.22 -16.22 -50.69
CA SER A 60 -19.36 -17.11 -50.45
C SER A 60 -20.10 -16.67 -49.19
N SER A 61 -21.37 -16.41 -49.35
CA SER A 61 -22.37 -16.03 -48.39
C SER A 61 -22.80 -17.22 -47.53
N THR A 62 -22.78 -17.08 -46.20
CA THR A 62 -23.61 -17.90 -45.31
C THR A 62 -24.10 -17.05 -44.17
N SER A 63 -25.41 -16.88 -44.10
CA SER A 63 -26.14 -16.16 -43.07
C SER A 63 -26.06 -16.91 -41.73
N SER A 64 -25.45 -16.33 -40.71
CA SER A 64 -25.63 -16.75 -39.35
C SER A 64 -26.03 -15.56 -38.47
N LYS A 65 -27.16 -15.73 -37.82
CA LYS A 65 -27.88 -14.79 -36.98
C LYS A 65 -26.99 -14.38 -35.81
N THR A 66 -26.35 -13.22 -35.90
CA THR A 66 -25.55 -12.66 -34.79
C THR A 66 -26.49 -11.93 -33.83
N THR A 67 -26.65 -12.45 -32.64
CA THR A 67 -27.26 -11.74 -31.53
C THR A 67 -26.33 -10.58 -31.16
N THR A 68 -26.70 -9.39 -31.56
CA THR A 68 -25.97 -8.16 -31.24
C THR A 68 -26.11 -7.89 -29.74
N SER A 69 -25.13 -8.32 -28.98
CA SER A 69 -24.90 -7.79 -27.64
C SER A 69 -24.58 -6.31 -27.81
N LYS A 70 -25.52 -5.47 -27.39
CA LYS A 70 -25.37 -4.01 -27.39
C LYS A 70 -24.38 -3.61 -26.29
N THR A 71 -23.08 -3.65 -26.61
CA THR A 71 -22.07 -3.00 -25.79
C THR A 71 -22.35 -1.50 -25.88
N THR A 72 -23.02 -0.96 -24.89
CA THR A 72 -23.12 0.49 -24.68
C THR A 72 -21.71 0.95 -24.34
N THR A 73 -21.02 1.50 -25.35
CA THR A 73 -19.82 2.31 -25.16
C THR A 73 -20.29 3.51 -24.34
N ALA A 74 -20.11 3.47 -23.01
CA ALA A 74 -20.27 4.64 -22.18
C ALA A 74 -19.23 5.65 -22.70
N THR A 75 -19.71 6.70 -23.33
CA THR A 75 -18.90 7.85 -23.72
C THR A 75 -18.23 8.34 -22.46
N ASN A 76 -16.90 8.31 -22.43
CA ASN A 76 -16.07 8.59 -21.27
C ASN A 76 -16.27 10.07 -20.86
N SER A 77 -17.28 10.34 -20.01
CA SER A 77 -17.68 11.68 -19.58
C SER A 77 -16.62 12.38 -18.73
N TYR A 78 -15.57 11.63 -18.33
CA TYR A 78 -14.53 12.08 -17.42
C TYR A 78 -13.27 12.64 -18.09
N ASN A 79 -13.18 12.71 -19.41
CA ASN A 79 -12.01 13.27 -20.11
C ASN A 79 -12.01 14.81 -20.11
N LYS A 80 -12.01 15.41 -18.92
CA LYS A 80 -11.97 16.86 -18.71
C LYS A 80 -11.06 17.20 -17.56
N ALA A 81 -10.08 18.09 -17.77
CA ALA A 81 -9.25 18.61 -16.71
C ALA A 81 -10.09 19.28 -15.62
N ILE A 82 -9.73 19.05 -14.36
CA ILE A 82 -10.34 19.66 -13.19
C ILE A 82 -9.35 20.57 -12.48
N THR A 83 -9.87 21.50 -11.70
CA THR A 83 -9.07 22.34 -10.79
C THR A 83 -9.40 21.94 -9.36
N PRO A 84 -8.48 21.31 -8.61
CA PRO A 84 -8.70 21.00 -7.22
C PRO A 84 -9.03 22.24 -6.37
N ALA A 85 -9.90 22.09 -5.39
CA ALA A 85 -10.23 23.16 -4.47
C ALA A 85 -8.98 23.59 -3.67
N LYS A 86 -8.83 24.88 -3.36
CA LYS A 86 -7.69 25.36 -2.54
C LYS A 86 -7.68 24.78 -1.14
N THR A 87 -8.84 24.38 -0.62
CA THR A 87 -9.00 23.78 0.71
C THR A 87 -10.00 22.64 0.63
N TYR A 88 -9.73 21.59 1.39
CA TYR A 88 -10.64 20.46 1.57
C TYR A 88 -10.66 20.07 3.05
N LYS A 89 -11.86 19.95 3.60
CA LYS A 89 -12.10 19.52 4.99
C LYS A 89 -13.21 18.47 4.97
N PRO A 90 -12.88 17.18 5.07
CA PRO A 90 -13.89 16.14 5.10
C PRO A 90 -14.66 16.17 6.43
N SER A 91 -15.96 15.98 6.37
CA SER A 91 -16.77 15.69 7.55
C SER A 91 -16.76 14.19 7.79
N VAL A 92 -15.85 13.74 8.64
CA VAL A 92 -15.66 12.31 8.94
C VAL A 92 -15.71 12.09 10.45
N SER A 93 -16.50 11.09 10.87
CA SER A 93 -16.47 10.56 12.23
C SER A 93 -15.48 9.38 12.25
N VAL A 94 -14.42 9.51 13.04
CA VAL A 94 -13.39 8.49 13.18
C VAL A 94 -13.56 7.79 14.52
N PRO A 95 -13.76 6.46 14.56
CA PRO A 95 -13.77 5.71 15.81
C PRO A 95 -12.45 5.84 16.57
N ALA A 96 -12.48 5.64 17.88
CA ALA A 96 -11.27 5.53 18.67
C ALA A 96 -10.38 4.37 18.18
N TYR A 97 -9.06 4.52 18.33
CA TYR A 97 -8.12 3.45 18.00
C TYR A 97 -8.42 2.17 18.83
N SER A 98 -8.53 1.05 18.15
CA SER A 98 -8.88 -0.26 18.76
C SER A 98 -7.88 -1.37 18.37
N GLY A 99 -6.61 -1.03 18.16
CA GLY A 99 -5.55 -2.00 17.83
C GLY A 99 -5.37 -2.27 16.32
N LYS A 100 -6.16 -1.63 15.44
CA LYS A 100 -6.01 -1.75 13.98
C LYS A 100 -5.36 -0.51 13.39
N ALA A 101 -4.43 -0.67 12.46
CA ALA A 101 -3.71 0.44 11.85
C ALA A 101 -4.65 1.41 11.10
N TYR A 102 -5.76 0.91 10.59
CA TYR A 102 -6.76 1.71 9.89
C TYR A 102 -8.18 1.20 10.14
N VAL A 103 -9.15 2.02 9.79
CA VAL A 103 -10.58 1.70 9.84
C VAL A 103 -11.28 2.28 8.59
N SER A 104 -12.24 1.55 8.05
CA SER A 104 -13.13 2.09 7.01
C SER A 104 -14.07 3.13 7.62
N VAL A 105 -14.24 4.24 6.94
CA VAL A 105 -15.15 5.32 7.32
C VAL A 105 -16.16 5.59 6.20
N ASN A 106 -17.23 6.30 6.49
CA ASN A 106 -18.27 6.65 5.52
C ASN A 106 -18.79 5.43 4.72
N GLY A 107 -18.92 4.27 5.36
CA GLY A 107 -19.34 3.03 4.67
C GLY A 107 -18.37 2.60 3.56
N ASN A 108 -17.10 2.94 3.67
CA ASN A 108 -16.02 2.71 2.69
C ASN A 108 -16.21 3.48 1.36
N LYS A 109 -17.06 4.51 1.32
CA LYS A 109 -17.33 5.32 0.12
C LYS A 109 -16.54 6.62 0.18
N PRO A 110 -15.70 6.92 -0.85
CA PRO A 110 -15.00 8.19 -0.96
C PRO A 110 -15.97 9.38 -1.05
N PHE A 111 -15.50 10.57 -0.68
CA PHE A 111 -16.28 11.81 -0.77
C PHE A 111 -16.10 12.53 -2.12
N PHE A 112 -15.60 11.87 -3.18
CA PHE A 112 -15.46 12.49 -4.48
C PHE A 112 -16.81 12.88 -5.06
N LYS A 113 -16.93 14.16 -5.47
CA LYS A 113 -18.06 14.61 -6.27
C LYS A 113 -17.87 14.17 -7.72
N GLU A 114 -18.96 14.06 -8.47
CA GLU A 114 -18.87 13.72 -9.91
C GLU A 114 -18.02 14.75 -10.68
N THR A 115 -18.06 16.03 -10.27
CA THR A 115 -17.26 17.10 -10.86
C THR A 115 -15.77 17.03 -10.53
N GLU A 116 -15.36 16.20 -9.57
CA GLU A 116 -13.96 15.96 -9.18
C GLU A 116 -13.36 14.73 -9.85
N LYS A 117 -14.17 13.93 -10.54
CA LYS A 117 -13.70 12.71 -11.24
C LYS A 117 -13.20 13.06 -12.64
N THR A 118 -12.03 12.54 -12.99
CA THR A 118 -11.42 12.77 -14.31
C THR A 118 -10.47 11.64 -14.67
N THR A 119 -10.25 11.41 -15.95
CA THR A 119 -9.19 10.58 -16.52
C THR A 119 -8.00 11.41 -16.99
N VAL A 120 -8.03 12.72 -16.80
CA VAL A 120 -6.88 13.58 -17.07
C VAL A 120 -5.97 13.58 -15.86
N ALA A 121 -4.80 13.01 -16.00
CA ALA A 121 -3.83 12.90 -14.91
C ALA A 121 -3.41 14.26 -14.36
N PHE A 122 -3.32 14.39 -13.06
CA PHE A 122 -2.85 15.57 -12.37
C PHE A 122 -2.37 15.21 -10.95
N GLU A 123 -1.59 16.12 -10.39
CA GLU A 123 -1.15 16.11 -9.00
C GLU A 123 -1.44 17.47 -8.36
N TYR A 124 -1.90 17.45 -7.12
CA TYR A 124 -2.15 18.65 -6.34
C TYR A 124 -1.67 18.45 -4.91
N TYR A 125 -0.89 19.39 -4.43
CA TYR A 125 -0.37 19.44 -3.07
C TYR A 125 -0.82 20.75 -2.45
N GLY A 126 -1.73 20.68 -1.48
CA GLY A 126 -2.30 21.84 -0.84
C GLY A 126 -1.24 22.68 -0.11
N ALA A 127 -1.45 23.99 -0.05
CA ALA A 127 -0.57 24.88 0.68
C ALA A 127 -0.46 24.46 2.14
N LEU A 128 0.73 24.60 2.73
CA LEU A 128 0.91 24.41 4.17
C LEU A 128 0.02 25.38 4.95
N ASP A 129 -0.51 24.94 6.06
CA ASP A 129 -1.29 25.80 6.95
C ASP A 129 -0.40 26.81 7.73
N SER A 130 -1.00 27.63 8.58
CA SER A 130 -0.31 28.64 9.38
C SER A 130 0.76 28.04 10.32
N LEU A 131 0.61 26.80 10.74
CA LEU A 131 1.56 26.04 11.54
C LEU A 131 2.60 25.28 10.70
N LYS A 132 2.61 25.49 9.39
CA LYS A 132 3.49 24.80 8.42
C LYS A 132 3.22 23.28 8.29
N ARG A 133 2.00 22.83 8.66
CA ARG A 133 1.56 21.44 8.51
C ARG A 133 1.03 21.20 7.11
N CYS A 134 1.18 19.98 6.60
CA CYS A 134 0.53 19.56 5.35
C CYS A 134 -0.99 19.69 5.48
N THR A 135 -1.62 20.06 4.37
CA THR A 135 -3.07 20.01 4.22
C THR A 135 -3.46 18.77 3.42
N TYR A 136 -4.44 18.83 2.54
CA TYR A 136 -4.78 17.68 1.73
C TYR A 136 -3.95 17.63 0.44
N THR A 137 -3.82 16.41 -0.10
CA THR A 137 -3.26 16.16 -1.42
C THR A 137 -4.29 15.43 -2.28
N PHE A 138 -4.24 15.63 -3.60
CA PHE A 138 -5.21 15.06 -4.51
C PHE A 138 -4.58 14.78 -5.87
N ALA A 139 -4.81 13.61 -6.43
CA ALA A 139 -4.29 13.23 -7.74
C ALA A 139 -5.30 12.41 -8.53
N CYS A 140 -5.22 12.51 -9.85
CA CYS A 140 -5.68 11.48 -10.76
C CYS A 140 -4.45 10.66 -11.15
N VAL A 141 -4.30 9.49 -10.54
CA VAL A 141 -3.15 8.61 -10.73
C VAL A 141 -3.35 7.76 -11.97
N GLY A 142 -2.44 7.86 -12.93
CA GLY A 142 -2.35 7.05 -14.13
C GLY A 142 -0.91 6.55 -14.35
N LYS A 143 -0.66 5.77 -15.38
CA LYS A 143 0.72 5.35 -15.72
C LYS A 143 1.66 6.51 -15.98
N GLU A 144 1.13 7.61 -16.49
CA GLU A 144 1.84 8.85 -16.82
C GLU A 144 2.31 9.64 -15.58
N THR A 145 1.67 9.45 -14.41
CA THR A 145 2.14 10.06 -13.16
C THR A 145 3.18 9.21 -12.44
N MET A 146 3.26 7.91 -12.74
CA MET A 146 4.15 7.00 -12.05
C MET A 146 5.63 7.32 -12.34
N PRO A 147 6.53 7.08 -11.35
CA PRO A 147 7.94 7.42 -11.51
C PRO A 147 8.60 6.60 -12.60
N THR A 148 9.39 7.29 -13.43
CA THR A 148 10.26 6.69 -14.45
C THR A 148 11.74 6.70 -14.05
N THR A 149 12.07 7.32 -12.91
CA THR A 149 13.42 7.45 -12.37
C THR A 149 13.56 6.77 -11.02
N LYS A 150 14.77 6.61 -10.52
CA LYS A 150 15.00 6.10 -9.16
C LYS A 150 14.60 7.14 -8.12
N ARG A 151 14.06 6.66 -6.99
CA ARG A 151 13.71 7.50 -5.84
C ARG A 151 14.96 8.19 -5.27
N GLY A 152 14.86 9.50 -5.03
CA GLY A 152 15.88 10.30 -4.38
C GLY A 152 15.84 10.20 -2.84
N SER A 153 16.80 10.83 -2.17
CA SER A 153 16.83 10.95 -0.73
C SER A 153 15.79 11.95 -0.22
N LEU A 154 15.37 11.80 1.04
CA LEU A 154 14.45 12.69 1.73
C LEU A 154 15.21 13.49 2.80
N SER A 155 15.25 14.81 2.67
CA SER A 155 15.91 15.71 3.63
C SER A 155 14.95 16.50 4.49
N HIS A 156 13.73 16.77 4.01
CA HIS A 156 12.75 17.56 4.74
C HIS A 156 12.36 16.90 6.08
N LYS A 157 12.27 17.72 7.13
CA LYS A 157 11.74 17.32 8.44
C LYS A 157 10.34 17.94 8.59
N PRO A 158 9.26 17.15 8.50
CA PRO A 158 7.91 17.68 8.69
C PRO A 158 7.69 18.18 10.13
N THR A 159 6.57 18.86 10.38
CA THR A 159 6.22 19.36 11.73
C THR A 159 6.20 18.22 12.75
N GLY A 160 6.65 18.50 13.98
CA GLY A 160 6.68 17.51 15.06
C GLY A 160 7.70 16.39 14.86
N TRP A 161 8.73 16.58 14.04
CA TRP A 161 9.77 15.56 13.78
C TRP A 161 10.75 15.45 14.96
N VAL A 162 10.42 14.60 15.93
CA VAL A 162 11.28 14.23 17.08
C VAL A 162 11.58 12.73 16.99
N GLN A 163 12.59 12.38 16.19
CA GLN A 163 12.93 11.00 15.90
C GLN A 163 13.67 10.34 17.06
N ASN A 164 13.11 9.23 17.56
CA ASN A 164 13.72 8.32 18.51
C ASN A 164 13.72 6.89 17.97
N GLN A 165 14.54 6.03 18.55
CA GLN A 165 14.62 4.62 18.20
C GLN A 165 14.12 3.77 19.36
N TYR A 166 13.36 2.71 19.02
CA TYR A 166 12.78 1.77 19.98
C TYR A 166 12.87 0.34 19.46
N ASP A 167 13.26 -0.60 20.28
CA ASP A 167 13.37 -2.02 19.89
C ASP A 167 12.01 -2.65 19.54
N CYS A 168 10.91 -2.13 20.09
CA CYS A 168 9.55 -2.56 19.77
C CYS A 168 9.02 -2.02 18.41
N VAL A 169 9.76 -1.16 17.73
CA VAL A 169 9.40 -0.61 16.42
C VAL A 169 10.16 -1.37 15.33
N GLU A 170 9.46 -1.85 14.32
CA GLU A 170 10.09 -2.46 13.15
C GLU A 170 11.07 -1.48 12.48
N GLY A 171 12.34 -1.89 12.30
CA GLY A 171 13.41 -1.01 11.84
C GLY A 171 13.83 0.05 12.84
N LYS A 172 13.38 -0.05 14.11
CA LYS A 172 13.70 0.77 15.28
C LYS A 172 13.28 2.24 15.19
N SER A 173 13.29 2.87 14.03
CA SER A 173 12.96 4.29 13.83
C SER A 173 11.46 4.54 13.96
N LEU A 174 11.06 5.34 14.98
CA LEU A 174 9.65 5.60 15.26
C LEU A 174 8.94 6.31 14.10
N TYR A 175 9.52 7.42 13.64
CA TYR A 175 8.88 8.24 12.61
C TYR A 175 9.45 8.00 11.23
N ASN A 176 8.55 8.01 10.26
CA ASN A 176 8.83 8.03 8.84
C ASN A 176 8.41 9.40 8.26
N ARG A 177 9.11 9.85 7.24
CA ARG A 177 8.63 10.93 6.37
C ARG A 177 7.60 10.34 5.44
N CYS A 178 6.35 10.21 5.94
CA CYS A 178 5.26 9.61 5.19
C CYS A 178 4.87 10.53 4.04
N HIS A 179 4.92 10.02 2.81
CA HIS A 179 4.28 10.70 1.69
C HIS A 179 2.76 10.60 1.85
N LEU A 180 2.04 11.69 1.61
CA LEU A 180 0.58 11.66 1.52
C LEU A 180 0.16 10.96 0.22
N ILE A 181 0.71 11.37 -0.93
CA ILE A 181 0.66 10.58 -2.16
C ILE A 181 2.01 9.89 -2.30
N ALA A 182 2.00 8.55 -2.32
CA ALA A 182 3.21 7.74 -2.38
C ALA A 182 4.06 8.06 -3.62
N TRP A 183 5.39 8.01 -3.45
CA TRP A 183 6.32 8.20 -4.56
C TRP A 183 6.03 7.25 -5.74
N GLN A 184 5.63 6.02 -5.47
CA GLN A 184 5.28 5.05 -6.52
C GLN A 184 4.06 5.42 -7.37
N LEU A 185 3.25 6.39 -6.92
CA LEU A 185 2.05 6.84 -7.62
C LEU A 185 2.29 8.07 -8.50
N THR A 186 3.16 8.99 -8.04
CA THR A 186 3.35 10.28 -8.72
C THR A 186 4.82 10.68 -8.90
N GLY A 187 5.78 9.90 -8.43
CA GLY A 187 7.20 10.25 -8.55
C GLY A 187 7.65 11.44 -7.69
N GLU A 188 6.73 12.11 -6.98
CA GLU A 188 7.05 13.26 -6.13
C GLU A 188 7.85 12.83 -4.90
N ASN A 189 9.05 13.38 -4.73
CA ASN A 189 9.98 12.85 -3.73
C ASN A 189 10.09 13.72 -2.47
N ASN A 190 10.75 14.87 -2.53
CA ASN A 190 11.10 15.66 -1.33
C ASN A 190 10.25 16.93 -1.19
N ASN A 191 8.99 16.84 -1.50
CA ASN A 191 8.02 17.93 -1.43
C ASN A 191 7.51 18.10 0.00
N LYS A 192 7.77 19.27 0.61
CA LYS A 192 7.30 19.61 1.96
C LYS A 192 5.77 19.58 2.13
N GLN A 193 5.02 19.75 1.05
CA GLN A 193 3.56 19.72 1.03
C GLN A 193 3.00 18.30 0.96
N ASN A 194 3.87 17.32 0.65
CA ASN A 194 3.54 15.90 0.55
C ASN A 194 4.14 15.03 1.67
N LEU A 195 4.94 15.60 2.58
CA LEU A 195 5.64 14.86 3.62
C LEU A 195 5.08 15.16 5.01
N LEU A 196 4.67 14.12 5.73
CA LEU A 196 4.10 14.15 7.07
C LEU A 196 4.98 13.37 8.05
N THR A 197 5.07 13.82 9.31
CA THR A 197 5.61 13.00 10.40
C THR A 197 4.60 11.92 10.77
N GLY A 198 4.83 10.71 10.33
CA GLY A 198 3.99 9.55 10.64
C GLY A 198 4.78 8.45 11.32
N THR A 199 4.12 7.64 12.14
CA THR A 199 4.73 6.48 12.77
C THR A 199 5.08 5.40 11.75
N ARG A 200 6.03 4.54 12.08
CA ARG A 200 6.33 3.34 11.28
C ARG A 200 5.08 2.49 11.09
N TYR A 201 4.28 2.33 12.13
CA TYR A 201 3.04 1.55 12.10
C TYR A 201 2.00 2.16 11.14
N MET A 202 1.74 3.47 11.23
CA MET A 202 0.85 4.14 10.27
C MET A 202 1.35 3.98 8.84
N ASN A 203 2.63 4.24 8.59
CA ASN A 203 3.20 4.16 7.24
C ASN A 203 3.05 2.76 6.64
N VAL A 204 3.50 1.72 7.37
CA VAL A 204 3.61 0.37 6.83
C VAL A 204 2.30 -0.40 6.88
N GLN A 205 1.57 -0.29 7.99
CA GLN A 205 0.34 -1.05 8.19
C GLN A 205 -0.92 -0.26 7.81
N GLY A 206 -0.84 1.07 7.85
CA GLY A 206 -1.99 1.95 7.59
C GLY A 206 -2.06 2.50 6.17
N MET A 207 -0.93 2.88 5.55
CA MET A 207 -0.91 3.59 4.25
C MET A 207 -0.49 2.69 3.09
N ILE A 208 0.67 2.03 3.17
CA ILE A 208 1.23 1.20 2.09
C ILE A 208 0.23 0.21 1.48
N PRO A 209 -0.64 -0.50 2.22
CA PRO A 209 -1.59 -1.42 1.61
C PRO A 209 -2.52 -0.77 0.57
N PHE A 210 -2.91 0.48 0.79
CA PHE A 210 -3.78 1.23 -0.13
C PHE A 210 -2.99 1.85 -1.28
N GLU A 211 -1.77 2.31 -1.03
CA GLU A 211 -0.83 2.79 -2.04
C GLU A 211 -0.47 1.67 -3.04
N ASP A 212 -0.14 0.49 -2.53
CA ASP A 212 0.14 -0.70 -3.36
C ASP A 212 -1.08 -1.12 -4.18
N MET A 213 -2.27 -1.11 -3.58
CA MET A 213 -3.53 -1.46 -4.25
C MET A 213 -3.78 -0.55 -5.46
N VAL A 214 -3.59 0.77 -5.30
CA VAL A 214 -3.74 1.75 -6.39
C VAL A 214 -2.65 1.54 -7.43
N ALA A 215 -1.38 1.38 -7.02
CA ALA A 215 -0.28 1.19 -7.95
C ALA A 215 -0.43 -0.07 -8.80
N ASP A 216 -0.83 -1.18 -8.17
CA ASP A 216 -1.02 -2.46 -8.86
C ASP A 216 -2.20 -2.36 -9.85
N TYR A 217 -3.34 -1.76 -9.43
CA TYR A 217 -4.49 -1.55 -10.32
C TYR A 217 -4.14 -0.72 -11.55
N VAL A 218 -3.46 0.42 -11.38
CA VAL A 218 -3.06 1.28 -12.51
C VAL A 218 -2.08 0.55 -13.46
N LYS A 219 -1.13 -0.21 -12.92
CA LYS A 219 -0.18 -0.99 -13.74
C LYS A 219 -0.87 -2.09 -14.55
N GLU A 220 -1.80 -2.81 -13.94
CA GLU A 220 -2.51 -3.94 -14.54
C GLU A 220 -3.52 -3.50 -15.59
N THR A 221 -4.31 -2.47 -15.30
CA THR A 221 -5.43 -2.06 -16.14
C THR A 221 -5.10 -0.92 -17.11
N GLY A 222 -4.20 -0.02 -16.73
CA GLY A 222 -3.96 1.25 -17.41
C GLY A 222 -5.03 2.30 -17.13
N ASN A 223 -5.99 2.00 -16.27
CA ASN A 223 -7.05 2.92 -15.85
C ASN A 223 -6.54 3.91 -14.79
N HIS A 224 -7.30 4.98 -14.59
CA HIS A 224 -6.97 6.04 -13.63
C HIS A 224 -7.67 5.85 -12.29
N VAL A 225 -7.02 6.35 -11.24
CA VAL A 225 -7.57 6.35 -9.87
C VAL A 225 -7.55 7.76 -9.31
N MET A 226 -8.73 8.28 -8.95
CA MET A 226 -8.82 9.44 -8.07
C MET A 226 -8.29 9.04 -6.70
N TYR A 227 -7.23 9.70 -6.23
CA TYR A 227 -6.56 9.40 -4.96
C TYR A 227 -6.40 10.68 -4.14
N ARG A 228 -6.96 10.73 -2.93
CA ARG A 228 -6.89 11.90 -2.05
C ARG A 228 -6.47 11.48 -0.65
N VAL A 229 -5.52 12.22 -0.06
CA VAL A 229 -5.10 12.01 1.32
C VAL A 229 -5.20 13.30 2.10
N THR A 230 -5.87 13.23 3.26
CA THR A 230 -6.12 14.38 4.11
C THR A 230 -5.64 14.10 5.54
N PRO A 231 -4.58 14.79 6.00
CA PRO A 231 -4.16 14.72 7.40
C PRO A 231 -5.21 15.34 8.32
N ILE A 232 -5.51 14.68 9.43
CA ILE A 232 -6.47 15.16 10.42
C ILE A 232 -5.72 15.55 11.69
N PHE A 233 -5.69 16.86 11.98
CA PHE A 233 -5.04 17.42 13.16
C PHE A 233 -6.07 17.84 14.20
N SER A 234 -5.72 17.70 15.49
CA SER A 234 -6.48 18.28 16.60
C SER A 234 -5.87 19.63 17.01
N GLY A 235 -6.63 20.68 16.87
CA GLY A 235 -6.18 22.04 17.25
C GLY A 235 -4.81 22.40 16.67
N ASN A 236 -3.91 22.81 17.57
CA ASN A 236 -2.55 23.25 17.20
C ASN A 236 -1.49 22.11 17.29
N ASN A 237 -1.91 20.85 17.29
CA ASN A 237 -0.97 19.74 17.28
C ASN A 237 -0.08 19.77 16.05
N LEU A 238 1.22 19.50 16.22
CA LEU A 238 2.19 19.44 15.13
C LEU A 238 2.17 18.09 14.39
N LEU A 239 1.65 17.04 15.04
CA LEU A 239 1.39 15.75 14.43
C LEU A 239 -0.09 15.58 14.11
N ALA A 240 -0.41 14.99 12.97
CA ALA A 240 -1.76 14.54 12.67
C ALA A 240 -2.13 13.35 13.56
N ASN A 241 -3.39 13.27 13.98
CA ASN A 241 -3.93 12.08 14.65
C ASN A 241 -3.98 10.86 13.73
N GLY A 242 -4.00 11.11 12.42
CA GLY A 242 -3.98 10.15 11.34
C GLY A 242 -4.28 10.80 10.01
N VAL A 243 -4.45 9.99 8.98
CA VAL A 243 -4.76 10.43 7.62
C VAL A 243 -6.00 9.74 7.08
N LEU A 244 -6.89 10.50 6.46
CA LEU A 244 -7.99 9.98 5.65
C LEU A 244 -7.45 9.68 4.25
N ILE A 245 -7.67 8.47 3.75
CA ILE A 245 -7.20 8.02 2.43
C ILE A 245 -8.42 7.59 1.63
N GLU A 246 -8.59 8.19 0.46
CA GLU A 246 -9.72 7.95 -0.43
C GLU A 246 -9.21 7.50 -1.79
N GLY A 247 -9.82 6.46 -2.35
CA GLY A 247 -9.49 5.93 -3.68
C GLY A 247 -10.74 5.56 -4.48
N TRP A 248 -10.75 5.89 -5.79
CA TRP A 248 -11.85 5.58 -6.71
C TRP A 248 -11.31 5.39 -8.12
N SER A 249 -11.49 4.22 -8.72
CA SER A 249 -11.14 3.98 -10.13
C SER A 249 -12.18 4.62 -11.06
N VAL A 250 -11.70 5.33 -12.08
CA VAL A 250 -12.55 6.23 -12.87
C VAL A 250 -13.27 5.52 -13.98
N GLU A 251 -12.57 4.77 -14.82
CA GLU A 251 -13.11 4.18 -16.05
C GLU A 251 -14.12 3.07 -15.77
N ASP A 252 -13.97 2.35 -14.67
CA ASP A 252 -14.87 1.28 -14.24
C ASP A 252 -15.84 1.72 -13.13
N ASN A 253 -15.90 3.04 -12.88
CA ASN A 253 -16.82 3.65 -11.93
C ASN A 253 -16.71 3.07 -10.50
N GLY A 254 -15.48 2.79 -10.05
CA GLY A 254 -15.18 2.32 -8.71
C GLY A 254 -15.25 0.79 -8.53
N ASP A 255 -15.43 0.02 -9.60
CA ASP A 255 -15.48 -1.44 -9.49
C ASP A 255 -14.12 -2.05 -9.09
N GLY A 256 -13.03 -1.49 -9.59
CA GLY A 256 -11.66 -1.95 -9.26
C GLY A 256 -11.12 -1.35 -7.98
N ILE A 257 -11.28 -0.04 -7.80
CA ILE A 257 -10.83 0.70 -6.61
C ILE A 257 -11.96 1.53 -6.04
N CYS A 258 -12.40 1.20 -4.83
CA CYS A 258 -13.34 2.01 -4.06
C CYS A 258 -13.05 1.86 -2.57
N PHE A 259 -12.42 2.86 -1.95
CA PHE A 259 -12.18 2.84 -0.52
C PHE A 259 -12.17 4.25 0.09
N ASN A 260 -12.54 4.29 1.38
CA ASN A 260 -12.44 5.46 2.24
C ASN A 260 -12.04 5.00 3.64
N VAL A 261 -10.78 5.20 3.99
CA VAL A 261 -10.19 4.66 5.21
C VAL A 261 -9.45 5.72 5.98
N TYR A 262 -9.43 5.58 7.30
CA TYR A 262 -8.63 6.41 8.17
C TYR A 262 -7.49 5.59 8.78
N ALA A 263 -6.25 5.98 8.49
CA ALA A 263 -5.05 5.37 9.07
C ALA A 263 -4.62 6.15 10.32
N TYR A 264 -4.50 5.45 11.45
CA TYR A 264 -4.15 6.06 12.75
C TYR A 264 -2.65 6.33 12.86
N ASN A 265 -2.28 7.55 13.25
CA ASN A 265 -0.89 7.90 13.50
C ASN A 265 -0.47 7.51 14.92
N VAL A 266 -0.52 6.24 15.21
CA VAL A 266 -0.14 5.62 16.49
C VAL A 266 1.03 4.67 16.30
N GLN A 267 1.71 4.33 17.38
CA GLN A 267 2.68 3.23 17.39
C GLN A 267 2.42 2.38 18.64
N PRO A 268 2.06 1.09 18.50
CA PRO A 268 1.90 0.20 19.65
C PRO A 268 3.14 0.22 20.54
N GLY A 269 2.92 0.32 21.86
CA GLY A 269 4.00 0.38 22.84
C GLY A 269 4.70 1.74 22.99
N ILE A 270 4.26 2.78 22.28
CA ILE A 270 4.84 4.13 22.35
C ILE A 270 3.76 5.15 22.71
N ASN A 271 4.04 6.00 23.69
CA ASN A 271 3.29 7.22 23.97
C ASN A 271 3.78 8.34 23.06
N ILE A 272 2.86 9.06 22.42
CA ILE A 272 3.17 10.16 21.51
C ILE A 272 2.46 11.43 22.01
N ASP A 273 3.22 12.49 22.21
CA ASP A 273 2.66 13.84 22.37
C ASP A 273 2.43 14.48 20.99
N TYR A 274 1.22 14.48 20.53
CA TYR A 274 0.85 15.03 19.21
C TYR A 274 1.09 16.54 19.10
N LYS A 275 1.13 17.25 20.23
CA LYS A 275 1.37 18.70 20.22
C LYS A 275 2.80 19.03 19.79
N THR A 276 3.77 18.22 20.21
CA THR A 276 5.20 18.50 20.00
C THR A 276 5.90 17.47 19.11
N GLY A 277 5.42 16.23 19.07
CA GLY A 277 6.10 15.08 18.48
C GLY A 277 6.99 14.32 19.47
N ASN A 278 7.09 14.78 20.72
CA ASN A 278 7.83 14.04 21.75
C ASN A 278 7.19 12.66 21.96
N ASN A 279 8.02 11.69 22.33
CA ASN A 279 7.59 10.32 22.45
C ASN A 279 8.42 9.53 23.47
N SER A 280 7.84 8.49 24.05
CA SER A 280 8.47 7.62 25.03
C SER A 280 7.87 6.22 24.99
N LEU A 281 8.57 5.23 25.51
CA LEU A 281 7.97 3.91 25.72
C LEU A 281 6.71 4.04 26.60
N ALA A 282 5.65 3.35 26.22
CA ALA A 282 4.50 3.19 27.11
C ALA A 282 4.95 2.37 28.32
N ALA A 283 4.59 2.85 29.52
CA ALA A 283 4.84 2.09 30.73
C ALA A 283 4.15 0.73 30.62
N THR A 284 4.92 -0.34 30.70
CA THR A 284 4.37 -1.66 30.91
C THR A 284 3.75 -1.62 32.30
N SER A 285 2.42 -1.71 32.42
CA SER A 285 1.77 -1.89 33.71
C SER A 285 2.16 -3.28 34.26
N SER A 286 3.37 -3.37 34.82
CA SER A 286 3.71 -4.44 35.75
C SER A 286 2.85 -4.18 36.98
N SER A 287 1.78 -4.98 37.14
CA SER A 287 1.03 -5.05 38.38
C SER A 287 1.97 -5.55 39.48
N SER A 288 2.69 -4.60 40.11
CA SER A 288 3.28 -4.84 41.41
C SER A 288 2.10 -4.90 42.40
N SER A 289 1.67 -6.11 42.70
CA SER A 289 0.80 -6.40 43.84
C SER A 289 1.51 -5.99 45.14
N SER A 290 1.25 -4.77 45.58
CA SER A 290 1.43 -4.45 47.01
C SER A 290 0.15 -4.87 47.69
N SER A 291 0.26 -5.96 48.49
CA SER A 291 -0.73 -6.47 49.38
C SER A 291 -1.07 -5.41 50.44
N SER A 292 -2.30 -4.89 50.40
CA SER A 292 -2.97 -4.38 51.63
C SER A 292 -4.39 -4.91 51.62
N SER A 293 -4.65 -5.72 52.64
CA SER A 293 -5.90 -6.34 52.98
C SER A 293 -6.98 -5.32 53.36
N SER A 294 -8.18 -5.42 52.76
CA SER A 294 -9.43 -5.34 53.49
C SER A 294 -10.68 -5.55 52.58
N SER A 295 -11.43 -6.57 52.95
CA SER A 295 -12.88 -6.78 52.94
C SER A 295 -13.74 -6.44 51.73
N SER A 296 -14.22 -7.53 51.10
CA SER A 296 -15.61 -7.87 50.68
C SER A 296 -16.52 -6.80 50.10
N SER A 297 -16.86 -6.96 48.82
CA SER A 297 -18.24 -7.07 48.38
C SER A 297 -18.29 -7.63 46.95
N SER A 298 -19.08 -8.67 46.78
CA SER A 298 -19.44 -9.38 45.59
C SER A 298 -20.17 -8.47 44.58
N SER A 299 -19.65 -8.34 43.37
CA SER A 299 -20.49 -8.01 42.22
C SER A 299 -19.96 -8.76 40.99
N SER A 300 -20.84 -9.57 40.45
CA SER A 300 -20.72 -10.38 39.26
C SER A 300 -20.29 -9.55 38.04
N SER A 301 -19.08 -9.75 37.55
CA SER A 301 -18.64 -9.26 36.25
C SER A 301 -18.98 -10.31 35.20
N SER A 302 -19.99 -10.03 34.39
CA SER A 302 -20.27 -10.73 33.16
C SER A 302 -19.08 -10.48 32.17
N SER A 303 -18.29 -11.51 31.98
CA SER A 303 -17.29 -11.56 30.89
C SER A 303 -18.04 -11.59 29.55
N SER A 304 -18.11 -10.46 28.85
CA SER A 304 -18.48 -10.42 27.45
C SER A 304 -17.37 -11.07 26.63
N SER A 305 -17.53 -12.36 26.34
CA SER A 305 -16.75 -13.05 25.31
C SER A 305 -17.12 -12.44 23.96
N THR A 306 -16.25 -11.56 23.45
CA THR A 306 -16.31 -11.11 22.06
C THR A 306 -16.06 -12.34 21.20
N SER A 307 -17.10 -12.92 20.59
CA SER A 307 -16.95 -14.06 19.68
C SER A 307 -16.10 -13.62 18.50
N ALA A 308 -14.84 -14.09 18.46
CA ALA A 308 -13.92 -13.79 17.38
C ALA A 308 -14.52 -14.25 16.05
N LYS A 309 -14.69 -13.31 15.10
CA LYS A 309 -15.33 -13.54 13.79
C LYS A 309 -14.60 -14.66 13.06
N LYS A 310 -15.31 -15.74 12.72
CA LYS A 310 -14.79 -16.82 11.87
C LYS A 310 -14.70 -16.34 10.43
N ILE A 311 -13.59 -16.65 9.76
CA ILE A 311 -13.36 -16.41 8.34
C ILE A 311 -13.22 -17.75 7.61
N THR A 312 -13.65 -17.79 6.35
CA THR A 312 -13.41 -18.94 5.44
C THR A 312 -12.53 -18.46 4.30
N VAL A 313 -11.35 -19.04 4.18
CA VAL A 313 -10.28 -18.56 3.28
C VAL A 313 -9.55 -19.73 2.62
N VAL A 314 -8.79 -19.45 1.57
CA VAL A 314 -7.91 -20.37 0.87
C VAL A 314 -6.47 -19.95 1.12
N VAL A 315 -5.64 -20.87 1.61
CA VAL A 315 -4.20 -20.64 1.81
C VAL A 315 -3.42 -21.35 0.70
N ASN A 316 -2.54 -20.63 0.03
CA ASN A 316 -1.61 -21.21 -0.94
C ASN A 316 -0.44 -21.90 -0.22
N LYS A 317 -0.24 -23.20 -0.44
CA LYS A 317 0.83 -24.00 0.20
C LYS A 317 2.25 -23.52 -0.11
N SER A 318 2.50 -23.01 -1.32
CA SER A 318 3.86 -22.64 -1.74
C SER A 318 4.33 -21.31 -1.15
N GLY A 319 3.43 -20.36 -0.93
CA GLY A 319 3.79 -19.01 -0.45
C GLY A 319 3.03 -18.57 0.80
N TYR A 320 2.17 -19.43 1.36
CA TYR A 320 1.30 -19.12 2.50
C TYR A 320 0.47 -17.84 2.34
N LYS A 321 0.16 -17.46 1.07
CA LYS A 321 -0.76 -16.37 0.79
C LYS A 321 -2.20 -16.81 1.04
N VAL A 322 -2.91 -15.99 1.78
CA VAL A 322 -4.31 -16.24 2.19
C VAL A 322 -5.23 -15.43 1.29
N HIS A 323 -6.19 -16.09 0.67
CA HIS A 323 -7.14 -15.52 -0.27
C HIS A 323 -8.58 -15.68 0.22
N LEU A 324 -9.46 -14.75 -0.11
CA LEU A 324 -10.91 -15.00 0.00
C LEU A 324 -11.31 -16.13 -0.94
N THR A 325 -12.30 -16.93 -0.57
CA THR A 325 -12.83 -18.02 -1.41
C THR A 325 -13.42 -17.52 -2.74
N THR A 326 -13.84 -16.26 -2.77
CA THR A 326 -14.39 -15.59 -3.96
C THR A 326 -13.31 -15.07 -4.92
N CYS A 327 -12.07 -14.92 -4.44
CA CYS A 327 -10.95 -14.39 -5.22
C CYS A 327 -10.64 -15.25 -6.45
N ALA A 328 -10.40 -14.62 -7.61
CA ALA A 328 -10.04 -15.30 -8.85
C ALA A 328 -8.81 -16.20 -8.69
N SER A 329 -7.77 -15.74 -7.99
CA SER A 329 -6.57 -16.52 -7.69
C SER A 329 -6.85 -17.75 -6.83
N ALA A 330 -7.81 -17.68 -5.90
CA ALA A 330 -8.25 -18.85 -5.11
C ALA A 330 -9.03 -19.84 -5.96
N LYS A 331 -9.87 -19.36 -6.88
CA LYS A 331 -10.67 -20.21 -7.79
C LYS A 331 -9.80 -20.95 -8.81
N SER A 332 -8.76 -20.31 -9.34
CA SER A 332 -7.83 -20.89 -10.30
C SER A 332 -6.71 -21.71 -9.65
N MET A 333 -6.61 -21.73 -8.32
CA MET A 333 -5.55 -22.44 -7.61
C MET A 333 -5.68 -23.95 -7.74
N ALA A 334 -4.62 -24.61 -8.24
CA ALA A 334 -4.59 -26.08 -8.33
C ALA A 334 -4.78 -26.72 -6.95
N THR A 335 -5.58 -27.79 -6.88
CA THR A 335 -5.94 -28.48 -5.64
C THR A 335 -4.72 -28.90 -4.80
N LYS A 336 -3.62 -29.32 -5.43
CA LYS A 336 -2.36 -29.67 -4.74
C LYS A 336 -1.73 -28.52 -3.96
N ASN A 337 -1.99 -27.26 -4.36
CA ASN A 337 -1.46 -26.06 -3.73
C ASN A 337 -2.48 -25.35 -2.83
N ARG A 338 -3.68 -25.87 -2.72
CA ARG A 338 -4.80 -25.27 -2.03
C ARG A 338 -4.98 -25.86 -0.63
N ILE A 339 -5.18 -25.02 0.36
CA ILE A 339 -5.63 -25.37 1.71
C ILE A 339 -6.86 -24.54 2.02
N ASP A 340 -8.02 -25.17 2.20
CA ASP A 340 -9.21 -24.48 2.69
C ASP A 340 -9.15 -24.40 4.22
N PHE A 341 -9.45 -23.22 4.77
CA PHE A 341 -9.41 -22.97 6.20
C PHE A 341 -10.66 -22.20 6.64
N THR A 342 -11.25 -22.65 7.73
CA THR A 342 -12.35 -21.94 8.42
C THR A 342 -12.02 -21.85 9.90
N GLY A 343 -12.00 -20.65 10.45
CA GLY A 343 -11.65 -20.38 11.84
C GLY A 343 -11.45 -18.90 12.09
N THR A 344 -10.94 -18.51 13.26
CA THR A 344 -10.54 -17.12 13.52
C THR A 344 -9.21 -16.80 12.88
N VAL A 345 -8.88 -15.52 12.74
CA VAL A 345 -7.54 -15.08 12.24
C VAL A 345 -6.43 -15.62 13.15
N ASP A 346 -6.63 -15.59 14.46
CA ASP A 346 -5.65 -16.09 15.42
C ASP A 346 -5.41 -17.60 15.25
N GLN A 347 -6.47 -18.39 15.03
CA GLN A 347 -6.35 -19.81 14.73
C GLN A 347 -5.64 -20.07 13.39
N LEU A 348 -5.89 -19.23 12.39
CA LEU A 348 -5.18 -19.28 11.09
C LEU A 348 -3.68 -19.05 11.29
N LEU A 349 -3.30 -17.97 11.97
CA LEU A 349 -1.90 -17.61 12.21
C LEU A 349 -1.18 -18.59 13.14
N ALA A 350 -1.87 -19.13 14.14
CA ALA A 350 -1.33 -20.20 14.99
C ALA A 350 -1.01 -21.46 14.18
N LYS A 351 -1.88 -21.83 13.23
CA LYS A 351 -1.71 -23.00 12.38
C LYS A 351 -0.71 -22.79 11.24
N TYR A 352 -0.66 -21.57 10.72
CA TYR A 352 0.21 -21.18 9.61
C TYR A 352 0.95 -19.86 9.96
N PRO A 353 2.02 -19.91 10.76
CA PRO A 353 2.72 -18.70 11.23
C PRO A 353 3.30 -17.81 10.13
N LYS A 354 3.51 -18.39 8.94
CA LYS A 354 3.98 -17.66 7.74
C LYS A 354 2.84 -17.13 6.86
N ALA A 355 1.58 -17.30 7.28
CA ALA A 355 0.43 -16.87 6.50
C ALA A 355 0.40 -15.33 6.43
N THR A 356 0.23 -14.82 5.21
CA THR A 356 0.08 -13.39 4.94
C THR A 356 -1.11 -13.17 4.03
N SER A 357 -1.83 -12.07 4.24
CA SER A 357 -2.95 -11.66 3.39
C SER A 357 -2.52 -11.53 1.92
N ALA A 358 -3.30 -12.07 1.00
CA ALA A 358 -3.03 -11.89 -0.43
C ALA A 358 -3.45 -10.48 -0.86
N LYS A 359 -2.58 -9.78 -1.59
CA LYS A 359 -2.83 -8.41 -2.07
C LYS A 359 -4.08 -8.28 -2.94
N CYS A 360 -4.45 -9.34 -3.66
CA CYS A 360 -5.59 -9.34 -4.59
C CYS A 360 -6.98 -9.40 -3.94
N CYS A 361 -7.10 -9.67 -2.63
CA CYS A 361 -8.41 -9.83 -1.98
C CYS A 361 -8.45 -9.55 -0.48
N HIS A 362 -7.34 -9.24 0.16
CA HIS A 362 -7.24 -8.83 1.59
C HIS A 362 -8.21 -9.56 2.53
N PRO A 363 -8.05 -10.88 2.78
CA PRO A 363 -9.00 -11.69 3.54
C PRO A 363 -9.09 -11.36 5.04
N TYR A 364 -8.12 -10.61 5.58
CA TYR A 364 -8.10 -10.10 6.96
C TYR A 364 -7.16 -8.91 7.12
#